data_b9586e3abb85054faac2f1be5176505f
#
_entry.id   b9586e3abb85054faac2f1be5176505f
#
_cell.length_a   1.000
_cell.length_b   1.000
_cell.length_c   1.000
_cell.angle_alpha   90.00
_cell.angle_beta   90.00
_cell.angle_gamma   90.00
#
_symmetry.space_group_name_H-M   'P 1'
#
loop_
_entity.id
_entity.type
_entity.pdbx_description
1 polymer ?
#
loop_
_entity_poly.entity_id
_entity_poly.type
_entity_poly.pdbx_seq_one_letter_code
_entity_poly.pdbx_strand_id
1 'polypeptide(L)'
;MGKYTETIYKLKRQIMPIRRKKGNKKVRNATAAVYKGLKFRSKLELFTYKKLEEAGISALYEKRKFELLEGFHFPHTCVEPNTHKEYVDNTTKVRSITYTPDFVDPQGQWIIDVK
;
A
#
# COMPACT_ATOMS: atom_id res chain seq x y z
N MET A 1 34.12 -19.70 6.29
CA MET A 1 33.63 -18.38 6.66
C MET A 1 32.10 -18.29 6.87
N GLY A 2 31.31 -19.22 6.36
CA GLY A 2 29.86 -19.19 6.51
C GLY A 2 29.35 -19.36 7.95
N LYS A 3 30.04 -20.12 8.79
CA LYS A 3 29.59 -20.41 10.17
C LYS A 3 29.58 -19.19 11.09
N TYR A 4 30.54 -18.28 10.96
CA TYR A 4 30.58 -17.06 11.78
C TYR A 4 29.51 -16.05 11.37
N THR A 5 29.23 -15.94 10.08
CA THR A 5 28.22 -15.03 9.56
C THR A 5 26.82 -15.48 9.97
N GLU A 6 26.54 -16.79 9.93
CA GLU A 6 25.26 -17.33 10.41
C GLU A 6 25.06 -17.17 11.90
N THR A 7 26.11 -17.38 12.72
CA THR A 7 26.03 -17.21 14.18
C THR A 7 25.78 -15.75 14.56
N ILE A 8 26.44 -14.80 13.90
CA ILE A 8 26.23 -13.36 14.10
C ILE A 8 24.81 -12.96 13.64
N TYR A 9 24.32 -13.53 12.55
CA TYR A 9 22.96 -13.30 12.07
C TYR A 9 21.91 -13.83 13.04
N LYS A 10 22.09 -15.02 13.59
CA LYS A 10 21.21 -15.61 14.61
C LYS A 10 21.22 -14.79 15.90
N LEU A 11 22.40 -14.36 16.37
CA LEU A 11 22.55 -13.51 17.54
C LEU A 11 21.88 -12.15 17.35
N LYS A 12 22.04 -11.52 16.19
CA LYS A 12 21.35 -10.26 15.86
C LYS A 12 19.84 -10.44 15.80
N ARG A 13 19.34 -11.57 15.34
CA ARG A 13 17.91 -11.89 15.36
C ARG A 13 17.35 -12.10 16.76
N GLN A 14 18.15 -12.67 17.67
CA GLN A 14 17.74 -12.88 19.07
C GLN A 14 17.79 -11.60 19.91
N ILE A 15 18.75 -10.71 19.62
CA ILE A 15 18.98 -9.47 20.38
C ILE A 15 18.07 -8.34 19.90
N MET A 16 17.75 -8.28 18.59
CA MET A 16 16.84 -7.30 18.06
C MET A 16 15.42 -7.87 18.05
N PRO A 17 14.49 -7.34 18.87
CA PRO A 17 13.09 -7.70 18.69
C PRO A 17 12.70 -7.35 17.25
N ILE A 18 12.11 -8.32 16.57
CA ILE A 18 11.57 -8.10 15.23
C ILE A 18 10.55 -6.98 15.35
N ARG A 19 10.95 -5.77 15.00
CA ARG A 19 10.00 -4.67 14.84
C ARG A 19 9.09 -5.07 13.68
N ARG A 20 7.91 -5.54 14.01
CA ARG A 20 6.86 -5.68 13.01
C ARG A 20 6.76 -4.31 12.34
N LYS A 21 7.07 -4.25 11.05
CA LYS A 21 6.84 -3.03 10.27
C LYS A 21 5.39 -2.66 10.48
N LYS A 22 5.15 -1.62 11.25
CA LYS A 22 3.80 -1.03 11.31
C LYS A 22 3.47 -0.68 9.88
N GLY A 23 2.42 -1.29 9.34
CA GLY A 23 1.97 -0.95 8.00
C GLY A 23 1.85 0.56 7.87
N ASN A 24 2.23 1.09 6.73
CA ASN A 24 2.09 2.52 6.45
C ASN A 24 0.64 2.92 6.66
N LYS A 25 0.37 3.63 7.75
CA LYS A 25 -0.95 4.22 7.95
C LYS A 25 -1.10 5.37 6.98
N LYS A 26 -2.16 5.37 6.22
CA LYS A 26 -2.48 6.45 5.28
C LYS A 26 -2.56 7.82 5.98
N VAL A 27 -3.02 7.83 7.21
CA VAL A 27 -3.08 9.02 8.07
C VAL A 27 -2.47 8.69 9.43
N ARG A 28 -1.59 9.56 9.91
CA ARG A 28 -0.99 9.42 11.24
C ARG A 28 -2.10 9.52 12.31
N ASN A 29 -2.08 8.58 13.26
CA ASN A 29 -3.07 8.50 14.34
C ASN A 29 -4.53 8.29 13.88
N ALA A 30 -4.75 7.76 12.69
CA ALA A 30 -6.08 7.41 12.23
C ALA A 30 -6.71 6.33 13.12
N THR A 31 -7.96 6.55 13.52
CA THR A 31 -8.75 5.59 14.28
C THR A 31 -9.74 4.91 13.34
N ALA A 32 -9.69 3.58 13.28
CA ALA A 32 -10.64 2.81 12.50
C ALA A 32 -12.05 2.93 13.06
N ALA A 33 -13.05 2.94 12.20
CA ALA A 33 -14.46 2.98 12.56
C ALA A 33 -15.26 2.02 11.70
N VAL A 34 -16.35 1.47 12.24
CA VAL A 34 -17.25 0.56 11.52
C VAL A 34 -18.63 1.20 11.43
N TYR A 35 -19.20 1.17 10.23
CA TYR A 35 -20.55 1.69 9.97
C TYR A 35 -21.22 0.85 8.87
N LYS A 36 -22.42 0.37 9.12
CA LYS A 36 -23.19 -0.49 8.20
C LYS A 36 -22.38 -1.68 7.63
N GLY A 37 -21.55 -2.31 8.47
CA GLY A 37 -20.72 -3.44 8.06
C GLY A 37 -19.45 -3.06 7.28
N LEU A 38 -19.24 -1.78 6.98
CA LEU A 38 -18.03 -1.28 6.33
C LEU A 38 -17.03 -0.81 7.36
N LYS A 39 -15.78 -1.25 7.22
CA LYS A 39 -14.68 -0.84 8.09
C LYS A 39 -13.90 0.29 7.43
N PHE A 40 -14.00 1.47 8.00
CA PHE A 40 -13.29 2.66 7.54
C PHE A 40 -11.94 2.78 8.25
N ARG A 41 -10.93 3.20 7.55
CA ARG A 41 -9.57 3.38 8.09
C ARG A 41 -9.44 4.59 9.00
N SER A 42 -10.33 5.58 8.85
CA SER A 42 -10.34 6.78 9.68
C SER A 42 -11.76 7.26 9.92
N LYS A 43 -11.91 8.05 10.98
CA LYS A 43 -13.19 8.72 11.29
C LYS A 43 -13.58 9.74 10.22
N LEU A 44 -12.59 10.38 9.59
CA LEU A 44 -12.82 11.34 8.52
C LEU A 44 -13.43 10.67 7.29
N GLU A 45 -12.94 9.48 6.94
CA GLU A 45 -13.52 8.68 5.84
C GLU A 45 -14.97 8.28 6.15
N LEU A 46 -15.24 7.86 7.39
CA LEU A 46 -16.61 7.57 7.85
C LEU A 46 -17.50 8.81 7.77
N PHE A 47 -17.00 9.95 8.22
CA PHE A 47 -17.74 11.21 8.15
C PHE A 47 -18.08 11.57 6.70
N THR A 48 -17.12 11.45 5.80
CA THR A 48 -17.31 11.70 4.37
C THR A 48 -18.36 10.75 3.78
N TYR A 49 -18.31 9.48 4.13
CA TYR A 49 -19.29 8.50 3.68
C TYR A 49 -20.72 8.86 4.13
N LYS A 50 -20.87 9.23 5.41
CA LYS A 50 -22.17 9.67 5.94
C LYS A 50 -22.70 10.92 5.23
N LYS A 51 -21.83 11.87 4.91
CA LYS A 51 -22.21 13.08 4.17
C LYS A 51 -22.64 12.77 2.74
N LEU A 52 -21.96 11.85 2.07
CA LEU A 52 -22.38 11.38 0.74
C LEU A 52 -23.73 10.67 0.81
N GLU A 53 -23.94 9.83 1.82
CA GLU A 53 -25.23 9.16 2.03
C GLU A 53 -26.38 10.14 2.30
N GLU A 54 -26.16 11.15 3.16
CA GLU A 54 -27.14 12.21 3.42
C GLU A 54 -27.49 13.00 2.15
N ALA A 55 -26.53 13.19 1.27
CA ALA A 55 -26.74 13.89 -0.01
C ALA A 55 -27.39 12.99 -1.07
N GLY A 56 -27.67 11.72 -0.77
CA GLY A 56 -28.23 10.76 -1.74
C GLY A 56 -27.24 10.30 -2.80
N ILE A 57 -25.94 10.46 -2.55
CA ILE A 57 -24.88 10.06 -3.46
C ILE A 57 -24.39 8.68 -3.08
N SER A 58 -24.50 7.73 -4.01
CA SER A 58 -23.92 6.39 -3.84
C SER A 58 -22.43 6.43 -4.11
N ALA A 59 -21.64 5.92 -3.16
CA ALA A 59 -20.19 5.82 -3.29
C ALA A 59 -19.71 4.43 -2.89
N LEU A 60 -18.75 3.90 -3.61
CA LEU A 60 -18.07 2.65 -3.28
C LEU A 60 -16.80 2.97 -2.50
N TYR A 61 -16.65 2.38 -1.33
CA TYR A 61 -15.49 2.57 -0.48
C TYR A 61 -14.41 1.52 -0.79
N GLU A 62 -13.26 1.97 -1.25
CA GLU A 62 -12.09 1.13 -1.58
C GLU A 62 -12.41 -0.11 -2.45
N LYS A 63 -13.44 -0.02 -3.28
CA LYS A 63 -13.89 -1.15 -4.12
C LYS A 63 -13.18 -1.24 -5.47
N ARG A 64 -12.66 -0.14 -5.97
CA ARG A 64 -11.98 -0.10 -7.27
C ARG A 64 -10.49 0.16 -7.13
N LYS A 65 -9.74 -0.62 -7.87
CA LYS A 65 -8.29 -0.50 -7.99
C LYS A 65 -7.96 -0.20 -9.45
N PHE A 66 -7.23 0.88 -9.66
CA PHE A 66 -6.80 1.29 -10.99
C PHE A 66 -5.34 0.94 -11.20
N GLU A 67 -5.02 0.35 -12.33
CA GLU A 67 -3.64 0.15 -12.74
C GLU A 67 -3.17 1.38 -13.50
N LEU A 68 -2.20 2.10 -12.93
CA LEU A 68 -1.67 3.32 -13.52
C LEU A 68 -0.52 3.04 -14.48
N LEU A 69 0.28 2.05 -14.15
CA LEU A 69 1.40 1.61 -14.96
C LEU A 69 1.52 0.10 -14.88
N GLU A 70 1.56 -0.56 -16.02
CA GLU A 70 1.73 -2.00 -16.12
C GLU A 70 3.12 -2.43 -15.59
N GLY A 71 3.16 -3.57 -14.90
CA GLY A 71 4.43 -4.15 -14.49
C GLY A 71 5.23 -4.64 -15.69
N PHE A 72 6.55 -4.63 -15.58
CA PHE A 72 7.44 -5.05 -16.65
C PHE A 72 8.70 -5.71 -16.11
N HIS A 73 9.40 -6.42 -16.98
CA HIS A 73 10.75 -6.90 -16.71
C HIS A 73 11.76 -5.92 -17.30
N PHE A 74 12.87 -5.70 -16.59
CA PHE A 74 13.94 -4.91 -17.14
C PHE A 74 14.45 -5.52 -18.45
N PRO A 75 14.50 -4.75 -19.54
CA PRO A 75 14.98 -5.27 -20.83
C PRO A 75 16.50 -5.46 -20.88
N HIS A 76 17.22 -4.84 -19.98
CA HIS A 76 18.69 -4.86 -19.90
C HIS A 76 19.14 -4.91 -18.46
N THR A 77 20.43 -5.26 -18.26
CA THR A 77 21.04 -5.17 -16.94
C THR A 77 21.12 -3.72 -16.49
N CYS A 78 20.56 -3.43 -15.34
CA CYS A 78 20.55 -2.11 -14.73
C CYS A 78 21.19 -2.16 -13.36
N VAL A 79 21.85 -1.07 -12.96
CA VAL A 79 22.45 -0.92 -11.63
C VAL A 79 21.80 0.26 -10.92
N GLU A 80 21.35 0.03 -9.70
CA GLU A 80 20.81 1.10 -8.87
C GLU A 80 21.94 1.97 -8.33
N PRO A 81 21.91 3.30 -8.53
CA PRO A 81 23.05 4.17 -8.17
C PRO A 81 23.39 4.17 -6.68
N ASN A 82 22.40 4.09 -5.81
CA ASN A 82 22.58 4.22 -4.36
C ASN A 82 23.03 2.94 -3.68
N THR A 83 22.51 1.81 -4.10
CA THR A 83 22.76 0.50 -3.48
C THR A 83 23.69 -0.38 -4.29
N HIS A 84 24.05 0.03 -5.51
CA HIS A 84 24.81 -0.76 -6.49
C HIS A 84 24.20 -2.12 -6.79
N LYS A 85 22.90 -2.27 -6.55
CA LYS A 85 22.19 -3.51 -6.84
C LYS A 85 22.00 -3.67 -8.34
N GLU A 86 22.43 -4.83 -8.82
CA GLU A 86 22.32 -5.19 -10.22
C GLU A 86 20.99 -5.91 -10.51
N TYR A 87 20.28 -5.44 -11.52
CA TYR A 87 19.07 -6.07 -12.03
C TYR A 87 19.39 -6.72 -13.38
N VAL A 88 19.44 -8.04 -13.39
CA VAL A 88 19.79 -8.81 -14.57
C VAL A 88 18.60 -8.92 -15.52
N ASP A 89 18.90 -8.97 -16.80
CA ASP A 89 17.96 -9.09 -17.90
C ASP A 89 16.90 -10.19 -17.67
N ASN A 90 15.61 -9.81 -17.80
CA ASN A 90 14.44 -10.68 -17.66
C ASN A 90 14.26 -11.41 -16.32
N THR A 91 15.11 -11.17 -15.33
CA THR A 91 15.03 -11.85 -14.02
C THR A 91 14.33 -11.03 -12.95
N THR A 92 14.35 -9.71 -13.06
CA THR A 92 13.75 -8.81 -12.10
C THR A 92 12.50 -8.15 -12.67
N LYS A 93 11.38 -8.40 -12.01
CA LYS A 93 10.09 -7.81 -12.39
C LYS A 93 9.83 -6.54 -11.60
N VAL A 94 9.55 -5.46 -12.30
CA VAL A 94 9.00 -4.24 -11.71
C VAL A 94 7.49 -4.40 -11.60
N ARG A 95 6.96 -4.22 -10.40
CA ARG A 95 5.53 -4.36 -10.14
C ARG A 95 4.75 -3.24 -10.81
N SER A 96 3.51 -3.55 -11.17
CA SER A 96 2.58 -2.52 -11.62
C SER A 96 2.34 -1.47 -10.55
N ILE A 97 2.12 -0.23 -10.97
CA ILE A 97 1.69 0.85 -10.09
C ILE A 97 0.17 0.89 -10.11
N THR A 98 -0.41 0.74 -8.94
CA THR A 98 -1.87 0.72 -8.78
C THR A 98 -2.32 1.82 -7.82
N TYR A 99 -3.56 2.27 -7.99
CA TYR A 99 -4.18 3.28 -7.15
C TYR A 99 -5.57 2.83 -6.73
N THR A 100 -5.83 2.90 -5.43
CA THR A 100 -7.14 2.61 -4.87
C THR A 100 -7.68 3.88 -4.21
N PRO A 101 -8.63 4.59 -4.83
CA PRO A 101 -9.25 5.77 -4.22
C PRO A 101 -10.11 5.38 -3.01
N ASP A 102 -10.33 6.33 -2.10
CA ASP A 102 -11.19 6.09 -0.94
C ASP A 102 -12.63 5.88 -1.37
N PHE A 103 -13.14 6.75 -2.21
CA PHE A 103 -14.50 6.64 -2.74
C PHE A 103 -14.48 6.76 -4.26
N VAL A 104 -15.33 5.98 -4.89
CA VAL A 104 -15.51 6.02 -6.34
C VAL A 104 -17.01 5.93 -6.66
N ASP A 105 -17.43 6.66 -7.70
CA ASP A 105 -18.78 6.53 -8.23
C ASP A 105 -19.01 5.10 -8.76
N PRO A 106 -20.15 4.45 -8.47
CA PRO A 106 -20.48 3.16 -9.05
C PRO A 106 -20.40 3.13 -10.58
N GLN A 107 -20.67 4.25 -11.24
CA GLN A 107 -20.56 4.41 -12.71
C GLN A 107 -19.19 4.89 -13.16
N GLY A 108 -18.27 5.19 -12.24
CA GLY A 108 -16.90 5.58 -12.56
C GLY A 108 -16.71 7.03 -13.01
N GLN A 109 -17.68 7.91 -12.74
CA GLN A 109 -17.62 9.30 -13.20
C GLN A 109 -16.78 10.22 -12.30
N TRP A 110 -16.60 9.88 -11.03
CA TRP A 110 -15.82 10.67 -10.09
C TRP A 110 -15.09 9.80 -9.07
N ILE A 111 -14.07 10.38 -8.48
CA ILE A 111 -13.23 9.77 -7.45
C ILE A 111 -13.04 10.80 -6.33
N ILE A 112 -13.09 10.35 -5.08
CA ILE A 112 -12.79 11.18 -3.90
C ILE A 112 -11.68 10.53 -3.10
N ASP A 113 -10.67 11.33 -2.76
CA ASP A 113 -9.60 10.97 -1.87
C ASP A 113 -9.68 11.86 -0.63
N VAL A 114 -9.82 11.25 0.55
CA VAL A 114 -9.97 11.96 1.81
C VAL A 114 -8.60 12.22 2.43
N LYS A 115 -8.30 13.47 2.70
CA LYS A 115 -7.01 13.88 3.27
C LYS A 115 -7.17 14.69 4.53
#